data_cc0146f0e43101aa3a700db9af00f9a7
#
_entry.id   cc0146f0e43101aa3a700db9af00f9a7
#
_cell.length_a   1.000
_cell.length_b   1.000
_cell.length_c   1.000
_cell.angle_alpha   90.00
_cell.angle_beta   90.00
_cell.angle_gamma   90.00
#
_symmetry.space_group_name_H-M   'P 1'
#
loop_
_entity.id
_entity.type
_entity.pdbx_description
1 polymer ?
#
loop_
_entity_poly.entity_id
_entity_poly.type
_entity_poly.pdbx_seq_one_letter_code
_entity_poly.pdbx_strand_id
1 'polypeptide(L)'
;MTAISESDAMALQVTDVTKHYDSGFTLDDVTFDLPKGYIMGLTGPNGAGKSTLIKLILNMIHRDAGSIHVLGLDNIANEEPVKEQLGVVFDFSYMHEQWQVKNIERIVAPLYPSWDGGCYRKYLDTFGLGDAQNGKKHIKDLSRGMQMKLMLAIALSHDAKLLILDEPTSGLDVLARDELMDILHAYIEDGEHSVLFSTHITADLERAADFITYITDGRLYYTGPKDEFEESFRLIKGGPDELAQLPAGVVLGSHTYATGFDALVRSDGLDAVASVVSGLVVESASIDDIIRLTNAHDSNRDLSGR
;
A
#
# COMPACT_ATOMS: atom_id res chain seq x y z
N MET A 1 -19.06 -20.05 23.23
CA MET A 1 -18.25 -19.48 22.15
C MET A 1 -19.20 -18.61 21.33
N THR A 2 -19.15 -17.31 21.50
CA THR A 2 -19.91 -16.34 20.70
C THR A 2 -19.30 -16.36 19.29
N ALA A 3 -20.12 -16.57 18.27
CA ALA A 3 -19.66 -16.47 16.90
C ALA A 3 -19.13 -15.05 16.70
N ILE A 4 -17.84 -14.92 16.36
CA ILE A 4 -17.25 -13.65 15.95
C ILE A 4 -17.98 -13.26 14.67
N SER A 5 -18.57 -12.07 14.60
CA SER A 5 -19.19 -11.59 13.37
C SER A 5 -18.09 -11.38 12.32
N GLU A 6 -18.38 -11.58 11.04
CA GLU A 6 -17.39 -11.33 9.97
C GLU A 6 -16.81 -9.92 10.04
N SER A 7 -17.61 -8.94 10.48
CA SER A 7 -17.13 -7.57 10.67
C SER A 7 -16.12 -7.41 11.82
N ASP A 8 -16.20 -8.25 12.86
CA ASP A 8 -15.23 -8.21 13.99
C ASP A 8 -13.87 -8.79 13.60
N ALA A 9 -13.80 -9.54 12.49
CA ALA A 9 -12.57 -10.14 11.96
C ALA A 9 -11.80 -9.20 11.01
N MET A 10 -12.38 -8.04 10.63
CA MET A 10 -11.78 -7.11 9.69
C MET A 10 -11.17 -5.90 10.39
N ALA A 11 -9.96 -5.52 9.98
CA ALA A 11 -9.31 -4.29 10.39
C ALA A 11 -9.81 -3.08 9.57
N LEU A 12 -10.06 -3.32 8.27
CA LEU A 12 -10.57 -2.31 7.35
C LEU A 12 -11.52 -2.96 6.35
N GLN A 13 -12.67 -2.32 6.12
CA GLN A 13 -13.61 -2.68 5.06
C GLN A 13 -13.94 -1.43 4.24
N VAL A 14 -13.74 -1.53 2.93
CA VAL A 14 -14.05 -0.49 1.95
C VAL A 14 -15.06 -1.06 0.99
N THR A 15 -16.24 -0.46 0.86
CA THR A 15 -17.33 -1.00 0.05
C THR A 15 -17.88 0.07 -0.88
N ASP A 16 -17.81 -0.18 -2.20
CA ASP A 16 -18.35 0.63 -3.30
C ASP A 16 -17.95 2.11 -3.22
N VAL A 17 -16.70 2.37 -2.76
CA VAL A 17 -16.22 3.72 -2.49
C VAL A 17 -15.91 4.44 -3.78
N THR A 18 -16.57 5.60 -3.97
CA THR A 18 -16.39 6.47 -5.13
C THR A 18 -16.06 7.90 -4.71
N LYS A 19 -15.13 8.52 -5.45
CA LYS A 19 -14.75 9.93 -5.30
C LYS A 19 -14.48 10.59 -6.63
N HIS A 20 -15.24 11.63 -6.96
CA HIS A 20 -15.05 12.45 -8.14
C HIS A 20 -14.28 13.73 -7.80
N TYR A 21 -13.42 14.15 -8.71
CA TYR A 21 -12.73 15.44 -8.64
C TYR A 21 -13.04 16.28 -9.87
N ASP A 22 -13.14 17.60 -9.69
CA ASP A 22 -13.36 18.56 -10.79
C ASP A 22 -12.27 18.52 -11.87
N SER A 23 -11.09 17.98 -11.52
CA SER A 23 -9.98 17.74 -12.47
C SER A 23 -10.25 16.64 -13.50
N GLY A 24 -11.36 15.90 -13.36
CA GLY A 24 -11.73 14.76 -14.19
C GLY A 24 -11.24 13.40 -13.63
N PHE A 25 -10.40 13.37 -12.60
CA PHE A 25 -10.03 12.11 -11.95
C PHE A 25 -11.20 11.57 -11.13
N THR A 26 -11.41 10.26 -11.20
CA THR A 26 -12.40 9.54 -10.38
C THR A 26 -11.78 8.31 -9.77
N LEU A 27 -11.90 8.14 -8.45
CA LEU A 27 -11.78 6.85 -7.79
C LEU A 27 -13.16 6.21 -7.85
N ASP A 28 -13.30 5.05 -8.50
CA ASP A 28 -14.59 4.50 -8.93
C ASP A 28 -14.80 3.07 -8.41
N ASP A 29 -15.84 2.90 -7.60
CA ASP A 29 -16.36 1.62 -7.13
C ASP A 29 -15.30 0.71 -6.48
N VAL A 30 -14.50 1.25 -5.56
CA VAL A 30 -13.42 0.52 -4.90
C VAL A 30 -13.98 -0.28 -3.72
N THR A 31 -13.79 -1.61 -3.77
CA THR A 31 -14.22 -2.55 -2.72
C THR A 31 -13.10 -3.52 -2.36
N PHE A 32 -12.68 -3.53 -1.09
CA PHE A 32 -11.74 -4.50 -0.54
C PHE A 32 -11.81 -4.58 0.98
N ASP A 33 -11.31 -5.68 1.54
CA ASP A 33 -11.24 -5.94 2.96
C ASP A 33 -9.81 -6.27 3.38
N LEU A 34 -9.38 -5.74 4.53
CA LEU A 34 -8.14 -6.14 5.22
C LEU A 34 -8.53 -6.90 6.50
N PRO A 35 -8.24 -8.20 6.58
CA PRO A 35 -8.44 -8.95 7.82
C PRO A 35 -7.50 -8.45 8.94
N LYS A 36 -7.90 -8.65 10.21
CA LYS A 36 -7.02 -8.38 11.36
C LYS A 36 -5.82 -9.32 11.35
N GLY A 37 -4.68 -8.82 11.84
CA GLY A 37 -3.45 -9.60 11.93
C GLY A 37 -2.65 -9.69 10.64
N TYR A 38 -2.98 -8.91 9.61
CA TYR A 38 -2.31 -8.96 8.31
C TYR A 38 -1.76 -7.62 7.85
N ILE A 39 -0.78 -7.71 6.97
CA ILE A 39 -0.20 -6.56 6.25
C ILE A 39 -0.74 -6.53 4.82
N MET A 40 -1.38 -5.42 4.45
CA MET A 40 -1.83 -5.18 3.07
C MET A 40 -1.00 -4.11 2.39
N GLY A 41 -0.45 -4.45 1.23
CA GLY A 41 0.20 -3.51 0.33
C GLY A 41 -0.80 -2.89 -0.65
N LEU A 42 -0.94 -1.56 -0.60
CA LEU A 42 -1.72 -0.78 -1.56
C LEU A 42 -0.78 -0.26 -2.66
N THR A 43 -0.91 -0.79 -3.87
CA THR A 43 0.00 -0.46 -4.96
C THR A 43 -0.72 0.04 -6.21
N GLY A 44 0.05 0.60 -7.12
CA GLY A 44 -0.42 1.13 -8.40
C GLY A 44 0.44 2.29 -8.89
N PRO A 45 0.28 2.74 -10.15
CA PRO A 45 1.03 3.84 -10.71
C PRO A 45 0.78 5.16 -9.97
N ASN A 46 1.64 6.16 -10.24
CA ASN A 46 1.41 7.51 -9.74
C ASN A 46 0.12 8.07 -10.33
N GLY A 47 -0.72 8.66 -9.46
CA GLY A 47 -2.03 9.18 -9.88
C GLY A 47 -3.16 8.14 -9.90
N ALA A 48 -2.89 6.85 -9.61
CA ALA A 48 -3.92 5.79 -9.61
C ALA A 48 -5.01 5.95 -8.53
N GLY A 49 -4.78 6.79 -7.50
CA GLY A 49 -5.77 7.03 -6.45
C GLY A 49 -5.38 6.53 -5.05
N LYS A 50 -4.17 5.96 -4.86
CA LYS A 50 -3.71 5.42 -3.55
C LYS A 50 -3.86 6.44 -2.41
N SER A 51 -3.24 7.61 -2.53
CA SER A 51 -3.33 8.66 -1.51
C SER A 51 -4.74 9.25 -1.39
N THR A 52 -5.56 9.23 -2.44
CA THR A 52 -6.98 9.58 -2.37
C THR A 52 -7.73 8.59 -1.49
N LEU A 53 -7.52 7.30 -1.70
CA LEU A 53 -8.12 6.23 -0.89
C LEU A 53 -7.70 6.33 0.58
N ILE A 54 -6.41 6.54 0.86
CA ILE A 54 -5.91 6.77 2.23
C ILE A 54 -6.62 7.96 2.87
N LYS A 55 -6.75 9.10 2.16
CA LYS A 55 -7.44 10.27 2.68
C LYS A 55 -8.94 10.03 2.94
N LEU A 56 -9.60 9.19 2.15
CA LEU A 56 -10.99 8.77 2.37
C LEU A 56 -11.11 7.89 3.60
N ILE A 57 -10.21 6.92 3.80
CA ILE A 57 -10.17 6.06 4.99
C ILE A 57 -10.00 6.91 6.25
N LEU A 58 -9.12 7.91 6.22
CA LEU A 58 -8.84 8.83 7.33
C LEU A 58 -9.91 9.92 7.52
N ASN A 59 -10.97 9.94 6.70
CA ASN A 59 -11.99 11.00 6.66
C ASN A 59 -11.39 12.42 6.52
N MET A 60 -10.26 12.55 5.82
CA MET A 60 -9.65 13.84 5.48
C MET A 60 -10.34 14.51 4.30
N ILE A 61 -11.02 13.72 3.46
CA ILE A 61 -11.86 14.14 2.35
C ILE A 61 -13.15 13.30 2.36
N HIS A 62 -14.24 13.85 1.86
CA HIS A 62 -15.52 13.15 1.82
C HIS A 62 -15.65 12.28 0.57
N ARG A 63 -16.12 11.04 0.75
CA ARG A 63 -16.54 10.15 -0.33
C ARG A 63 -17.85 10.64 -0.95
N ASP A 64 -18.06 10.33 -2.22
CA ASP A 64 -19.31 10.67 -2.92
C ASP A 64 -20.31 9.50 -2.85
N ALA A 65 -19.81 8.25 -2.73
CA ALA A 65 -20.61 7.04 -2.53
C ALA A 65 -19.83 5.98 -1.73
N GLY A 66 -20.52 4.93 -1.31
CA GLY A 66 -19.98 3.78 -0.61
C GLY A 66 -19.82 3.97 0.91
N SER A 67 -19.16 3.03 1.56
CA SER A 67 -18.92 3.04 3.01
C SER A 67 -17.50 2.57 3.35
N ILE A 68 -16.96 3.05 4.48
CA ILE A 68 -15.66 2.64 5.02
C ILE A 68 -15.84 2.35 6.50
N HIS A 69 -15.50 1.13 6.91
CA HIS A 69 -15.48 0.72 8.30
C HIS A 69 -14.06 0.38 8.73
N VAL A 70 -13.65 0.93 9.84
CA VAL A 70 -12.35 0.65 10.50
C VAL A 70 -12.65 -0.04 11.81
N LEU A 71 -12.14 -1.26 11.99
CA LEU A 71 -12.39 -2.08 13.17
C LEU A 71 -13.90 -2.22 13.50
N GLY A 72 -14.73 -2.32 12.45
CA GLY A 72 -16.19 -2.42 12.55
C GLY A 72 -16.93 -1.10 12.74
N LEU A 73 -16.23 0.04 12.86
CA LEU A 73 -16.81 1.38 13.06
C LEU A 73 -16.83 2.17 11.76
N ASP A 74 -17.97 2.77 11.39
CA ASP A 74 -18.02 3.70 10.23
C ASP A 74 -17.11 4.92 10.50
N ASN A 75 -16.23 5.22 9.56
CA ASN A 75 -15.17 6.22 9.73
C ASN A 75 -15.66 7.67 9.76
N ILE A 76 -16.93 7.95 9.40
CA ILE A 76 -17.54 9.29 9.50
C ILE A 76 -18.37 9.38 10.77
N ALA A 77 -19.26 8.40 11.00
CA ALA A 77 -20.16 8.43 12.17
C ALA A 77 -19.41 8.25 13.50
N ASN A 78 -18.24 7.59 13.47
CA ASN A 78 -17.42 7.30 14.65
C ASN A 78 -15.98 7.84 14.48
N GLU A 79 -15.84 9.06 13.96
CA GLU A 79 -14.54 9.62 13.57
C GLU A 79 -13.51 9.62 14.71
N GLU A 80 -13.88 10.10 15.90
CA GLU A 80 -12.99 10.18 17.06
C GLU A 80 -12.55 8.80 17.55
N PRO A 81 -13.44 7.82 17.85
CA PRO A 81 -13.04 6.47 18.22
C PRO A 81 -12.21 5.74 17.18
N VAL A 82 -12.45 6.00 15.88
CA VAL A 82 -11.64 5.43 14.79
C VAL A 82 -10.24 6.03 14.81
N LYS A 83 -10.11 7.35 14.88
CA LYS A 83 -8.80 8.04 14.88
C LYS A 83 -7.92 7.69 16.08
N GLU A 84 -8.49 7.41 17.24
CA GLU A 84 -7.75 6.94 18.41
C GLU A 84 -7.06 5.59 18.20
N GLN A 85 -7.61 4.75 17.30
CA GLN A 85 -7.11 3.41 17.01
C GLN A 85 -6.20 3.37 15.76
N LEU A 86 -5.97 4.51 15.11
CA LEU A 86 -5.15 4.61 13.91
C LEU A 86 -3.76 5.18 14.20
N GLY A 87 -2.74 4.49 13.72
CA GLY A 87 -1.38 5.04 13.60
C GLY A 87 -1.15 5.48 12.16
N VAL A 88 -0.84 6.76 11.93
CA VAL A 88 -0.77 7.30 10.56
C VAL A 88 0.60 7.89 10.28
N VAL A 89 1.18 7.52 9.14
CA VAL A 89 2.42 8.09 8.62
C VAL A 89 2.20 8.47 7.15
N PHE A 90 2.48 9.73 6.82
CA PHE A 90 2.41 10.24 5.46
C PHE A 90 3.80 10.30 4.82
N ASP A 91 3.85 10.39 3.51
CA ASP A 91 5.09 10.62 2.73
C ASP A 91 5.73 12.00 2.99
N PHE A 92 5.02 12.89 3.68
CA PHE A 92 5.49 14.20 4.14
C PHE A 92 5.29 14.37 5.65
N SER A 93 6.16 15.16 6.26
CA SER A 93 6.01 15.49 7.69
C SER A 93 4.86 16.48 7.91
N TYR A 94 3.90 16.11 8.76
CA TYR A 94 2.82 16.99 9.22
C TYR A 94 3.20 17.79 10.46
N MET A 95 4.41 17.61 10.99
CA MET A 95 4.89 18.32 12.17
C MET A 95 5.42 19.69 11.79
N HIS A 96 5.16 20.68 12.63
CA HIS A 96 5.64 22.04 12.40
C HIS A 96 7.18 22.09 12.44
N GLU A 97 7.79 22.64 11.40
CA GLU A 97 9.24 22.66 11.19
C GLU A 97 10.05 23.26 12.34
N GLN A 98 9.50 24.24 13.07
CA GLN A 98 10.15 24.89 14.20
C GLN A 98 9.99 24.14 15.53
N TRP A 99 9.24 23.06 15.57
CA TRP A 99 9.15 22.26 16.80
C TRP A 99 10.47 21.57 17.08
N GLN A 100 10.85 21.53 18.36
CA GLN A 100 12.01 20.77 18.79
C GLN A 100 11.61 19.31 19.00
N VAL A 101 12.44 18.38 18.52
CA VAL A 101 12.21 16.94 18.63
C VAL A 101 11.91 16.51 20.06
N LYS A 102 12.64 17.03 21.05
CA LYS A 102 12.43 16.75 22.49
C LYS A 102 11.05 17.15 23.04
N ASN A 103 10.32 18.01 22.35
CA ASN A 103 9.00 18.48 22.77
C ASN A 103 7.87 17.67 22.13
N ILE A 104 8.16 16.80 21.15
CA ILE A 104 7.16 16.08 20.38
C ILE A 104 6.31 15.19 21.30
N GLU A 105 6.94 14.40 22.17
CA GLU A 105 6.21 13.55 23.12
C GLU A 105 5.20 14.37 23.95
N ARG A 106 5.60 15.54 24.48
CA ARG A 106 4.72 16.41 25.26
C ARG A 106 3.53 16.97 24.46
N ILE A 107 3.72 17.14 23.14
CA ILE A 107 2.69 17.66 22.24
C ILE A 107 1.72 16.55 21.84
N VAL A 108 2.24 15.37 21.54
CA VAL A 108 1.48 14.29 20.91
C VAL A 108 0.83 13.36 21.93
N ALA A 109 1.53 13.03 23.02
CA ALA A 109 1.03 12.10 24.05
C ALA A 109 -0.38 12.44 24.58
N PRO A 110 -0.74 13.72 24.81
CA PRO A 110 -2.10 14.05 25.29
C PRO A 110 -3.23 13.77 24.27
N LEU A 111 -2.90 13.51 23.01
CA LEU A 111 -3.89 13.21 21.97
C LEU A 111 -4.31 11.73 21.96
N TYR A 112 -3.53 10.87 22.61
CA TYR A 112 -3.76 9.43 22.61
C TYR A 112 -3.86 8.89 24.04
N PRO A 113 -5.06 8.40 24.47
CA PRO A 113 -5.24 7.83 25.80
C PRO A 113 -4.32 6.63 26.08
N SER A 114 -3.96 5.87 25.05
CA SER A 114 -3.11 4.67 25.09
C SER A 114 -1.60 4.95 24.90
N TRP A 115 -1.17 6.22 24.98
CA TRP A 115 0.23 6.57 24.75
C TRP A 115 1.20 5.88 25.72
N ASP A 116 2.20 5.19 25.14
CA ASP A 116 3.34 4.60 25.88
C ASP A 116 4.64 5.36 25.60
N GLY A 117 5.03 6.22 26.55
CA GLY A 117 6.30 6.95 26.46
C GLY A 117 7.54 6.06 26.56
N GLY A 118 7.43 4.85 27.11
CA GLY A 118 8.53 3.85 27.11
C GLY A 118 8.73 3.29 25.72
N CYS A 119 7.66 2.91 25.05
CA CYS A 119 7.64 2.45 23.67
C CYS A 119 8.16 3.54 22.73
N TYR A 120 7.72 4.81 22.89
CA TYR A 120 8.21 5.93 22.09
C TYR A 120 9.73 6.10 22.19
N ARG A 121 10.29 6.11 23.39
CA ARG A 121 11.75 6.22 23.60
C ARG A 121 12.50 5.04 22.99
N LYS A 122 11.98 3.81 23.16
CA LYS A 122 12.56 2.61 22.52
C LYS A 122 12.66 2.78 21.00
N TYR A 123 11.59 3.23 20.33
CA TYR A 123 11.62 3.45 18.87
C TYR A 123 12.52 4.60 18.47
N LEU A 124 12.61 5.68 19.25
CA LEU A 124 13.57 6.75 18.97
C LEU A 124 15.03 6.23 19.01
N ASP A 125 15.36 5.38 19.96
CA ASP A 125 16.69 4.77 20.08
C ASP A 125 16.94 3.80 18.91
N THR A 126 15.98 2.91 18.61
CA THR A 126 16.04 1.98 17.48
C THR A 126 16.25 2.72 16.14
N PHE A 127 15.56 3.82 15.94
CA PHE A 127 15.68 4.62 14.71
C PHE A 127 16.87 5.60 14.70
N GLY A 128 17.73 5.57 15.73
CA GLY A 128 18.89 6.46 15.82
C GLY A 128 18.55 7.94 16.04
N LEU A 129 17.39 8.23 16.66
CA LEU A 129 16.91 9.58 16.95
C LEU A 129 17.18 10.04 18.40
N GLY A 130 17.80 9.22 19.25
CA GLY A 130 18.07 9.52 20.64
C GLY A 130 18.85 10.85 20.84
N ASP A 131 19.88 11.11 20.03
CA ASP A 131 20.63 12.38 20.05
C ASP A 131 19.78 13.57 19.64
N ALA A 132 18.85 13.40 18.69
CA ALA A 132 17.94 14.45 18.26
C ALA A 132 16.94 14.81 19.37
N GLN A 133 16.45 13.81 20.12
CA GLN A 133 15.55 14.01 21.26
C GLN A 133 16.26 14.70 22.44
N ASN A 134 17.50 14.32 22.74
CA ASN A 134 18.28 14.89 23.85
C ASN A 134 18.86 16.26 23.51
N GLY A 135 18.91 16.62 22.24
CA GLY A 135 19.48 17.87 21.71
C GLY A 135 18.48 19.02 21.59
N LYS A 136 18.91 20.05 20.85
CA LYS A 136 18.08 21.22 20.48
C LYS A 136 17.64 21.20 19.03
N LYS A 137 17.68 20.01 18.36
CA LYS A 137 17.31 19.88 16.95
C LYS A 137 15.82 20.16 16.76
N HIS A 138 15.51 20.89 15.70
CA HIS A 138 14.14 21.12 15.22
C HIS A 138 13.78 20.11 14.14
N ILE A 139 12.50 19.96 13.84
CA ILE A 139 12.01 19.09 12.78
C ILE A 139 12.66 19.39 11.45
N LYS A 140 12.82 20.69 11.09
CA LYS A 140 13.50 21.14 9.86
C LYS A 140 14.97 20.70 9.75
N ASP A 141 15.63 20.40 10.89
CA ASP A 141 17.04 19.98 10.93
C ASP A 141 17.19 18.47 10.70
N LEU A 142 16.08 17.73 10.63
CA LEU A 142 16.04 16.30 10.33
C LEU A 142 16.00 16.06 8.82
N SER A 143 16.72 15.05 8.35
CA SER A 143 16.52 14.55 6.99
C SER A 143 15.10 13.98 6.80
N ARG A 144 14.66 13.84 5.55
CA ARG A 144 13.34 13.24 5.25
C ARG A 144 13.18 11.86 5.89
N GLY A 145 14.21 11.01 5.80
CA GLY A 145 14.20 9.68 6.44
C GLY A 145 14.12 9.75 7.98
N MET A 146 14.79 10.72 8.61
CA MET A 146 14.67 10.93 10.06
C MET A 146 13.29 11.45 10.47
N GLN A 147 12.66 12.30 9.65
CA GLN A 147 11.27 12.73 9.89
C GLN A 147 10.29 11.56 9.77
N MET A 148 10.48 10.69 8.77
CA MET A 148 9.71 9.46 8.60
C MET A 148 9.85 8.54 9.82
N LYS A 149 11.08 8.28 10.28
CA LYS A 149 11.36 7.48 11.48
C LYS A 149 10.74 8.08 12.74
N LEU A 150 10.70 9.41 12.86
CA LEU A 150 10.03 10.08 13.99
C LEU A 150 8.49 9.88 13.93
N MET A 151 7.88 10.00 12.76
CA MET A 151 6.44 9.74 12.58
C MET A 151 6.10 8.28 12.88
N LEU A 152 6.94 7.33 12.45
CA LEU A 152 6.80 5.91 12.79
C LEU A 152 6.88 5.68 14.29
N ALA A 153 7.87 6.28 14.98
CA ALA A 153 7.99 6.19 16.44
C ALA A 153 6.71 6.67 17.15
N ILE A 154 6.09 7.74 16.65
CA ILE A 154 4.80 8.23 17.18
C ILE A 154 3.68 7.22 16.93
N ALA A 155 3.52 6.77 15.67
CA ALA A 155 2.43 5.88 15.28
C ALA A 155 2.48 4.51 16.02
N LEU A 156 3.67 4.03 16.32
CA LEU A 156 3.91 2.76 17.04
C LEU A 156 3.77 2.88 18.56
N SER A 157 3.57 4.10 19.12
CA SER A 157 3.68 4.33 20.57
C SER A 157 2.34 4.53 21.28
N HIS A 158 1.21 4.32 20.60
CA HIS A 158 -0.13 4.49 21.21
C HIS A 158 -1.07 3.30 20.99
N ASP A 159 -0.50 2.10 20.78
CA ASP A 159 -1.24 0.83 20.60
C ASP A 159 -2.31 0.92 19.49
N ALA A 160 -1.98 1.60 18.41
CA ALA A 160 -2.87 1.71 17.24
C ALA A 160 -3.20 0.32 16.71
N LYS A 161 -4.47 0.01 16.47
CA LYS A 161 -4.88 -1.31 15.97
C LYS A 161 -4.74 -1.44 14.46
N LEU A 162 -4.72 -0.32 13.76
CA LEU A 162 -4.43 -0.27 12.32
C LEU A 162 -3.41 0.84 12.02
N LEU A 163 -2.27 0.45 11.47
CA LEU A 163 -1.30 1.40 10.90
C LEU A 163 -1.68 1.70 9.45
N ILE A 164 -1.71 2.98 9.08
CA ILE A 164 -1.89 3.45 7.70
C ILE A 164 -0.65 4.25 7.32
N LEU A 165 0.14 3.71 6.39
CA LEU A 165 1.44 4.25 6.03
C LEU A 165 1.45 4.61 4.55
N ASP A 166 1.59 5.90 4.22
CA ASP A 166 1.68 6.38 2.83
C ASP A 166 3.14 6.51 2.43
N GLU A 167 3.62 5.61 1.53
CA GLU A 167 5.00 5.54 1.03
C GLU A 167 6.07 5.51 2.14
N PRO A 168 5.97 4.64 3.17
CA PRO A 168 6.79 4.73 4.37
C PRO A 168 8.28 4.45 4.14
N THR A 169 8.65 3.85 3.02
CA THR A 169 10.03 3.53 2.63
C THR A 169 10.67 4.62 1.78
N SER A 170 9.88 5.60 1.33
CA SER A 170 10.37 6.70 0.49
C SER A 170 11.45 7.52 1.21
N GLY A 171 12.65 7.55 0.63
CA GLY A 171 13.80 8.27 1.20
C GLY A 171 14.55 7.53 2.31
N LEU A 172 14.22 6.28 2.57
CA LEU A 172 15.01 5.38 3.40
C LEU A 172 16.08 4.67 2.56
N ASP A 173 17.25 4.43 3.15
CA ASP A 173 18.24 3.52 2.57
C ASP A 173 17.78 2.05 2.71
N VAL A 174 18.51 1.13 2.05
CA VAL A 174 18.13 -0.29 2.00
C VAL A 174 18.03 -0.91 3.39
N LEU A 175 18.99 -0.60 4.30
CA LEU A 175 19.01 -1.18 5.65
C LEU A 175 17.84 -0.66 6.50
N ALA A 176 17.57 0.64 6.44
CA ALA A 176 16.46 1.24 7.17
C ALA A 176 15.09 0.78 6.65
N ARG A 177 14.98 0.46 5.33
CA ARG A 177 13.81 -0.13 4.74
C ARG A 177 13.59 -1.55 5.26
N ASP A 178 14.65 -2.36 5.28
CA ASP A 178 14.61 -3.72 5.80
C ASP A 178 14.21 -3.75 7.27
N GLU A 179 14.79 -2.87 8.09
CA GLU A 179 14.44 -2.70 9.51
C GLU A 179 12.96 -2.34 9.70
N LEU A 180 12.43 -1.45 8.84
CA LEU A 180 11.01 -1.09 8.90
C LEU A 180 10.11 -2.31 8.61
N MET A 181 10.41 -3.10 7.57
CA MET A 181 9.61 -4.29 7.24
C MET A 181 9.62 -5.30 8.40
N ASP A 182 10.76 -5.51 9.05
CA ASP A 182 10.86 -6.38 10.22
C ASP A 182 10.02 -5.85 11.40
N ILE A 183 9.99 -4.54 11.62
CA ILE A 183 9.12 -3.90 12.62
C ILE A 183 7.65 -4.11 12.31
N LEU A 184 7.23 -3.97 11.04
CA LEU A 184 5.83 -4.19 10.65
C LEU A 184 5.40 -5.64 10.86
N HIS A 185 6.25 -6.62 10.55
CA HIS A 185 5.97 -8.02 10.84
C HIS A 185 5.83 -8.27 12.36
N ALA A 186 6.79 -7.77 13.17
CA ALA A 186 6.70 -7.90 14.62
C ALA A 186 5.45 -7.21 15.21
N TYR A 187 4.96 -6.14 14.53
CA TYR A 187 3.78 -5.40 14.99
C TYR A 187 2.48 -6.20 14.87
N ILE A 188 2.38 -7.07 13.86
CA ILE A 188 1.18 -7.89 13.63
C ILE A 188 1.23 -9.29 14.28
N GLU A 189 2.34 -9.66 14.93
CA GLU A 189 2.53 -11.02 15.50
C GLU A 189 1.45 -11.46 16.50
N ASP A 190 0.81 -10.51 17.18
CA ASP A 190 -0.25 -10.82 18.13
C ASP A 190 -1.60 -11.14 17.49
N GLY A 191 -1.73 -10.94 16.17
CA GLY A 191 -2.97 -11.15 15.41
C GLY A 191 -4.06 -10.09 15.62
N GLU A 192 -3.82 -9.07 16.46
CA GLU A 192 -4.76 -8.00 16.77
C GLU A 192 -4.46 -6.70 16.04
N HIS A 193 -3.19 -6.52 15.66
CA HIS A 193 -2.70 -5.35 14.93
C HIS A 193 -2.65 -5.63 13.43
N SER A 194 -2.86 -4.60 12.62
CA SER A 194 -2.86 -4.72 11.16
C SER A 194 -2.17 -3.52 10.52
N VAL A 195 -1.74 -3.67 9.28
CA VAL A 195 -1.03 -2.62 8.55
C VAL A 195 -1.60 -2.49 7.13
N LEU A 196 -1.92 -1.27 6.73
CA LEU A 196 -2.11 -0.88 5.33
C LEU A 196 -0.97 0.06 4.95
N PHE A 197 -0.12 -0.32 3.99
CA PHE A 197 0.92 0.59 3.50
C PHE A 197 0.81 0.79 2.00
N SER A 198 0.95 2.02 1.54
CA SER A 198 1.07 2.30 0.11
C SER A 198 2.53 2.22 -0.31
N THR A 199 2.78 1.71 -1.50
CA THR A 199 4.11 1.73 -2.11
C THR A 199 4.03 1.61 -3.64
N HIS A 200 5.02 2.18 -4.32
CA HIS A 200 5.30 1.94 -5.73
C HIS A 200 6.55 1.04 -5.91
N ILE A 201 7.12 0.55 -4.81
CA ILE A 201 8.33 -0.29 -4.79
C ILE A 201 7.89 -1.74 -4.59
N THR A 202 8.02 -2.54 -5.64
CA THR A 202 7.56 -3.93 -5.66
C THR A 202 8.28 -4.81 -4.64
N ALA A 203 9.57 -4.57 -4.39
CA ALA A 203 10.33 -5.28 -3.38
C ALA A 203 9.76 -5.13 -1.95
N ASP A 204 9.09 -4.01 -1.63
CA ASP A 204 8.43 -3.83 -0.34
C ASP A 204 7.20 -4.73 -0.21
N LEU A 205 6.44 -4.90 -1.31
CA LEU A 205 5.29 -5.81 -1.36
C LEU A 205 5.73 -7.27 -1.23
N GLU A 206 6.75 -7.66 -1.98
CA GLU A 206 7.31 -9.03 -1.93
C GLU A 206 7.75 -9.39 -0.52
N ARG A 207 8.38 -8.44 0.18
CA ARG A 207 8.94 -8.67 1.51
C ARG A 207 7.88 -8.66 2.63
N ALA A 208 6.95 -7.72 2.63
CA ALA A 208 6.11 -7.46 3.80
C ALA A 208 4.62 -7.78 3.61
N ALA A 209 4.08 -7.72 2.39
CA ALA A 209 2.65 -7.86 2.21
C ALA A 209 2.18 -9.31 2.29
N ASP A 210 1.09 -9.55 3.03
CA ASP A 210 0.30 -10.78 2.99
C ASP A 210 -0.82 -10.66 1.94
N PHE A 211 -1.39 -9.44 1.81
CA PHE A 211 -2.44 -9.09 0.87
C PHE A 211 -1.98 -7.96 -0.04
N ILE A 212 -2.47 -7.95 -1.26
CA ILE A 212 -2.23 -6.88 -2.23
C ILE A 212 -3.56 -6.29 -2.66
N THR A 213 -3.63 -4.95 -2.66
CA THR A 213 -4.68 -4.17 -3.32
C THR A 213 -4.01 -3.32 -4.41
N TYR A 214 -4.26 -3.67 -5.67
CA TYR A 214 -3.69 -3.01 -6.83
C TYR A 214 -4.75 -2.14 -7.50
N ILE A 215 -4.47 -0.82 -7.58
CA ILE A 215 -5.34 0.19 -8.19
C ILE A 215 -4.65 0.76 -9.43
N THR A 216 -5.38 0.86 -10.52
CA THR A 216 -4.96 1.58 -11.74
C THR A 216 -6.12 2.40 -12.27
N ASP A 217 -5.85 3.60 -12.81
CA ASP A 217 -6.84 4.53 -13.37
C ASP A 217 -8.08 4.78 -12.48
N GLY A 218 -7.86 4.85 -11.17
CA GLY A 218 -8.93 5.07 -10.19
C GLY A 218 -9.81 3.85 -9.92
N ARG A 219 -9.49 2.66 -10.43
CA ARG A 219 -10.26 1.44 -10.27
C ARG A 219 -9.43 0.33 -9.62
N LEU A 220 -10.14 -0.55 -8.93
CA LEU A 220 -9.54 -1.75 -8.39
C LEU A 220 -9.25 -2.73 -9.53
N TYR A 221 -7.97 -3.10 -9.69
CA TYR A 221 -7.54 -4.14 -10.62
C TYR A 221 -7.49 -5.53 -9.96
N TYR A 222 -6.98 -5.58 -8.72
CA TYR A 222 -6.89 -6.78 -7.90
C TYR A 222 -6.97 -6.44 -6.42
N THR A 223 -7.56 -7.33 -5.64
CA THR A 223 -7.43 -7.37 -4.18
C THR A 223 -7.51 -8.82 -3.71
N GLY A 224 -6.62 -9.21 -2.79
CA GLY A 224 -6.58 -10.57 -2.27
C GLY A 224 -5.19 -10.95 -1.72
N PRO A 225 -5.00 -12.23 -1.36
CA PRO A 225 -3.72 -12.77 -0.94
C PRO A 225 -2.61 -12.54 -1.98
N LYS A 226 -1.40 -12.23 -1.51
CA LYS A 226 -0.25 -12.02 -2.39
C LYS A 226 0.06 -13.22 -3.27
N ASP A 227 0.03 -14.42 -2.69
CA ASP A 227 0.33 -15.65 -3.40
C ASP A 227 -0.65 -15.90 -4.56
N GLU A 228 -1.95 -15.62 -4.34
CA GLU A 228 -2.97 -15.71 -5.40
C GLU A 228 -2.77 -14.65 -6.49
N PHE A 229 -2.25 -13.46 -6.13
CA PHE A 229 -1.91 -12.44 -7.11
C PHE A 229 -0.82 -12.94 -8.05
N GLU A 230 0.27 -13.49 -7.53
CA GLU A 230 1.37 -14.04 -8.33
C GLU A 230 0.92 -15.27 -9.14
N GLU A 231 0.12 -16.16 -8.56
CA GLU A 231 -0.39 -17.34 -9.23
C GLU A 231 -1.39 -17.04 -10.35
N SER A 232 -2.07 -15.88 -10.28
CA SER A 232 -3.07 -15.47 -11.27
C SER A 232 -2.47 -15.09 -12.62
N PHE A 233 -1.13 -14.88 -12.70
CA PHE A 233 -0.48 -14.38 -13.90
C PHE A 233 0.73 -15.24 -14.30
N ARG A 234 1.04 -15.21 -15.60
CA ARG A 234 2.22 -15.84 -16.16
C ARG A 234 2.91 -14.88 -17.13
N LEU A 235 4.23 -14.97 -17.15
CA LEU A 235 5.07 -14.28 -18.11
C LEU A 235 5.38 -15.22 -19.27
N ILE A 236 5.03 -14.81 -20.48
CA ILE A 236 5.32 -15.54 -21.70
C ILE A 236 6.44 -14.83 -22.42
N LYS A 237 7.43 -15.60 -22.88
CA LYS A 237 8.55 -15.10 -23.70
C LYS A 237 8.62 -15.84 -25.01
N GLY A 238 8.88 -15.10 -26.09
CA GLY A 238 8.94 -15.64 -27.44
C GLY A 238 9.78 -14.78 -28.38
N GLY A 239 9.92 -15.24 -29.62
CA GLY A 239 10.60 -14.54 -30.71
C GLY A 239 9.75 -13.34 -31.21
N PRO A 240 10.40 -12.47 -32.07
CA PRO A 240 9.75 -11.19 -32.44
C PRO A 240 8.46 -11.36 -33.23
N ASP A 241 8.29 -12.47 -33.98
CA ASP A 241 7.10 -12.68 -34.83
C ASP A 241 5.97 -13.46 -34.15
N GLU A 242 6.20 -13.99 -32.94
CA GLU A 242 5.23 -14.86 -32.25
C GLU A 242 4.18 -14.07 -31.46
N LEU A 243 4.50 -12.86 -31.01
CA LEU A 243 3.55 -12.00 -30.29
C LEU A 243 2.28 -11.71 -31.10
N ALA A 244 2.43 -11.45 -32.41
CA ALA A 244 1.32 -11.16 -33.31
C ALA A 244 0.40 -12.36 -33.55
N GLN A 245 0.84 -13.57 -33.23
CA GLN A 245 0.08 -14.80 -33.41
C GLN A 245 -0.76 -15.14 -32.15
N LEU A 246 -0.48 -14.48 -31.01
CA LEU A 246 -1.26 -14.71 -29.79
C LEU A 246 -2.72 -14.30 -29.96
N PRO A 247 -3.65 -15.03 -29.32
CA PRO A 247 -5.07 -14.72 -29.42
C PRO A 247 -5.39 -13.31 -28.91
N ALA A 248 -6.27 -12.61 -29.62
CA ALA A 248 -6.69 -11.26 -29.22
C ALA A 248 -7.32 -11.27 -27.82
N GLY A 249 -6.91 -10.33 -26.96
CA GLY A 249 -7.44 -10.17 -25.60
C GLY A 249 -6.84 -11.09 -24.55
N VAL A 250 -5.94 -12.02 -24.90
CA VAL A 250 -5.24 -12.88 -23.92
C VAL A 250 -4.04 -12.15 -23.31
N VAL A 251 -3.36 -11.31 -24.09
CA VAL A 251 -2.22 -10.51 -23.64
C VAL A 251 -2.72 -9.29 -22.89
N LEU A 252 -2.36 -9.18 -21.61
CA LEU A 252 -2.70 -8.06 -20.73
C LEU A 252 -1.74 -6.87 -20.91
N GLY A 253 -0.51 -7.17 -21.29
CA GLY A 253 0.50 -6.19 -21.63
C GLY A 253 1.75 -6.88 -22.14
N SER A 254 2.58 -6.17 -22.92
CA SER A 254 3.78 -6.73 -23.50
C SER A 254 4.88 -5.69 -23.64
N HIS A 255 6.11 -6.17 -23.61
CA HIS A 255 7.30 -5.40 -23.93
C HIS A 255 8.09 -6.13 -25.03
N THR A 256 8.35 -5.44 -26.14
CA THR A 256 9.09 -5.98 -27.28
C THR A 256 10.51 -5.45 -27.33
N TYR A 257 11.46 -6.30 -27.73
CA TYR A 257 12.86 -5.97 -27.92
C TYR A 257 13.38 -6.65 -29.21
N ALA A 258 14.60 -6.34 -29.61
CA ALA A 258 15.12 -6.78 -30.91
C ALA A 258 15.14 -8.32 -31.13
N THR A 259 15.23 -9.09 -30.04
CA THR A 259 15.33 -10.56 -30.10
C THR A 259 14.06 -11.29 -29.67
N GLY A 260 13.00 -10.58 -29.25
CA GLY A 260 11.78 -11.23 -28.78
C GLY A 260 10.84 -10.31 -28.04
N PHE A 261 10.02 -10.89 -27.19
CA PHE A 261 9.08 -10.19 -26.35
C PHE A 261 8.90 -10.87 -24.98
N ASP A 262 8.48 -10.09 -24.01
CA ASP A 262 7.84 -10.51 -22.76
C ASP A 262 6.37 -10.09 -22.81
N ALA A 263 5.44 -10.99 -22.49
CA ALA A 263 4.01 -10.68 -22.40
C ALA A 263 3.40 -11.26 -21.14
N LEU A 264 2.53 -10.48 -20.51
CA LEU A 264 1.75 -10.89 -19.36
C LEU A 264 0.42 -11.47 -19.82
N VAL A 265 0.08 -12.63 -19.28
CA VAL A 265 -1.22 -13.29 -19.50
C VAL A 265 -1.79 -13.77 -18.16
N ARG A 266 -3.09 -13.97 -18.10
CA ARG A 266 -3.70 -14.67 -16.96
C ARG A 266 -3.39 -16.16 -17.03
N SER A 267 -3.25 -16.80 -15.88
CA SER A 267 -2.97 -18.25 -15.78
C SER A 267 -4.03 -19.10 -16.46
N ASP A 268 -5.30 -18.69 -16.42
CA ASP A 268 -6.44 -19.35 -17.08
C ASP A 268 -6.43 -19.18 -18.62
N GLY A 269 -5.64 -18.25 -19.15
CA GLY A 269 -5.46 -18.02 -20.60
C GLY A 269 -4.39 -18.87 -21.25
N LEU A 270 -3.57 -19.63 -20.48
CA LEU A 270 -2.44 -20.37 -21.02
C LEU A 270 -2.82 -21.44 -22.07
N ASP A 271 -3.93 -22.13 -21.90
CA ASP A 271 -4.39 -23.15 -22.86
C ASP A 271 -4.70 -22.52 -24.22
N ALA A 272 -5.27 -21.34 -24.24
CA ALA A 272 -5.53 -20.60 -25.48
C ALA A 272 -4.22 -20.20 -26.18
N VAL A 273 -3.21 -19.79 -25.42
CA VAL A 273 -1.87 -19.47 -25.94
C VAL A 273 -1.20 -20.71 -26.53
N ALA A 274 -1.15 -21.81 -25.76
CA ALA A 274 -0.51 -23.06 -26.15
C ALA A 274 -1.14 -23.70 -27.41
N SER A 275 -2.42 -23.43 -27.67
CA SER A 275 -3.14 -23.94 -28.85
C SER A 275 -2.71 -23.26 -30.17
N VAL A 276 -2.10 -22.06 -30.10
CA VAL A 276 -1.78 -21.25 -31.30
C VAL A 276 -0.29 -21.18 -31.55
N VAL A 277 0.53 -21.02 -30.50
CA VAL A 277 1.98 -20.87 -30.63
C VAL A 277 2.67 -21.94 -29.81
N SER A 278 3.57 -22.72 -30.46
CA SER A 278 4.37 -23.71 -29.79
C SER A 278 5.81 -23.18 -29.59
N GLY A 279 6.43 -23.52 -28.46
CA GLY A 279 7.82 -23.18 -28.18
C GLY A 279 8.00 -21.90 -27.34
N LEU A 280 6.94 -21.26 -26.92
CA LEU A 280 7.01 -20.16 -25.96
C LEU A 280 7.55 -20.64 -24.61
N VAL A 281 8.35 -19.80 -23.96
CA VAL A 281 8.77 -20.01 -22.58
C VAL A 281 7.73 -19.39 -21.66
N VAL A 282 7.22 -20.19 -20.71
CA VAL A 282 6.25 -19.75 -19.71
C VAL A 282 6.93 -19.75 -18.35
N GLU A 283 6.95 -18.60 -17.69
CA GLU A 283 7.53 -18.42 -16.36
C GLU A 283 6.48 -17.86 -15.39
N SER A 284 6.75 -17.97 -14.08
CA SER A 284 5.99 -17.24 -13.06
C SER A 284 6.24 -15.75 -13.27
N ALA A 285 5.18 -14.94 -13.20
CA ALA A 285 5.29 -13.49 -13.21
C ALA A 285 5.61 -12.99 -11.81
N SER A 286 6.62 -12.15 -11.65
CA SER A 286 6.86 -11.40 -10.40
C SER A 286 5.83 -10.28 -10.23
N ILE A 287 5.68 -9.76 -9.01
CA ILE A 287 4.84 -8.58 -8.75
C ILE A 287 5.28 -7.41 -9.64
N ASP A 288 6.59 -7.24 -9.85
CA ASP A 288 7.14 -6.20 -10.74
C ASP A 288 6.70 -6.39 -12.19
N ASP A 289 6.78 -7.62 -12.73
CA ASP A 289 6.32 -7.92 -14.09
C ASP A 289 4.85 -7.63 -14.27
N ILE A 290 4.02 -8.02 -13.29
CA ILE A 290 2.57 -7.82 -13.34
C ILE A 290 2.26 -6.32 -13.39
N ILE A 291 2.79 -5.53 -12.45
CA ILE A 291 2.55 -4.09 -12.37
C ILE A 291 3.11 -3.37 -13.60
N ARG A 292 4.34 -3.69 -14.03
CA ARG A 292 5.01 -3.07 -15.16
C ARG A 292 4.26 -3.30 -16.47
N LEU A 293 3.89 -4.55 -16.75
CA LEU A 293 3.26 -4.91 -18.02
C LEU A 293 1.78 -4.50 -18.08
N THR A 294 1.05 -4.53 -16.97
CA THR A 294 -0.32 -4.00 -16.92
C THR A 294 -0.34 -2.50 -17.23
N ASN A 295 0.56 -1.71 -16.65
CA ASN A 295 0.65 -0.27 -16.91
C ASN A 295 1.14 0.06 -18.33
N ALA A 296 1.95 -0.79 -18.97
CA ALA A 296 2.43 -0.57 -20.34
C ALA A 296 1.30 -0.67 -21.39
N HIS A 297 0.26 -1.44 -21.10
CA HIS A 297 -0.92 -1.57 -21.97
C HIS A 297 -1.77 -0.29 -21.97
N ASP A 298 -1.93 0.34 -20.82
CA ASP A 298 -2.70 1.58 -20.67
C ASP A 298 -2.01 2.75 -21.38
N SER A 299 -0.69 2.85 -21.32
CA SER A 299 0.08 3.87 -22.05
C SER A 299 -0.06 3.79 -23.58
N ASN A 300 -0.30 2.61 -24.14
CA ASN A 300 -0.52 2.44 -25.60
C ASN A 300 -1.95 2.77 -26.04
N ARG A 301 -2.95 2.69 -25.16
CA ARG A 301 -4.34 3.12 -25.48
C ARG A 301 -4.44 4.62 -25.65
N ASP A 302 -3.73 5.42 -24.84
CA ASP A 302 -3.72 6.88 -24.93
C ASP A 302 -3.04 7.42 -26.21
N LEU A 303 -2.11 6.68 -26.81
CA LEU A 303 -1.42 7.08 -28.04
C LEU A 303 -2.22 6.74 -29.31
N SER A 304 -3.16 5.80 -29.25
CA SER A 304 -3.99 5.38 -30.40
C SER A 304 -5.32 6.17 -30.53
N GLY A 305 -5.60 7.07 -29.58
CA GLY A 305 -6.80 7.90 -29.53
C GLY A 305 -6.60 9.38 -29.91
N ARG A 306 -5.46 9.74 -30.55
CA ARG A 306 -5.20 11.10 -31.06
C ARG A 306 -5.19 11.13 -32.57
#